data_0aaf8bc841d8337eadc4dff18971c2b7
#
_entry.id   0aaf8bc841d8337eadc4dff18971c2b7
#
_cell.length_a   1.000
_cell.length_b   1.000
_cell.length_c   1.000
_cell.angle_alpha   90.00
_cell.angle_beta   90.00
_cell.angle_gamma   90.00
#
_symmetry.space_group_name_H-M   'P 1'
#
loop_
_entity.id
_entity.type
_entity.pdbx_description
1 polymer ?
#
loop_
_entity_poly.entity_id
_entity_poly.type
_entity_poly.pdbx_seq_one_letter_code
_entity_poly.pdbx_strand_id
1 'polypeptide(L)'
;MPYRSDIDFALTLANTADAITMDRFEATDLNVSSKPDMTPVSDADVACERELRRLITQQYPNDTIVGEEFGGDAEFAGRQWIIDPIDGTKNFVRGVPVWATLIALLVDGIPTVGVISAPALGRRWWAATGHGAFRSVNNVTKKIRVSNISSLENASISFSSLEGWQQLGIRDRFLQLTDDTWRLRGFGDFFSYCLVAEGAVDIAAEPEVSLWDLAPLAVLVTEAGGRFTSLSGVDGPHGGSAIATNGLLHDQVLRYLGPAE
;
A
#
# COMPACT_ATOMS: atom_id res chain seq x y z
N MET A 1 8.27 -24.02 2.82
CA MET A 1 7.97 -22.69 3.38
C MET A 1 6.54 -22.35 2.97
N PRO A 2 5.64 -22.00 3.88
CA PRO A 2 4.28 -21.60 3.52
C PRO A 2 4.32 -20.40 2.55
N TYR A 3 3.34 -20.28 1.70
CA TYR A 3 3.16 -19.18 0.73
C TYR A 3 4.28 -18.96 -0.31
N ARG A 4 5.25 -19.89 -0.49
CA ARG A 4 6.32 -19.72 -1.49
C ARG A 4 5.77 -19.63 -2.91
N SER A 5 4.87 -20.53 -3.28
CA SER A 5 4.21 -20.53 -4.59
C SER A 5 3.36 -19.28 -4.82
N ASP A 6 2.75 -18.77 -3.76
CA ASP A 6 1.90 -17.58 -3.84
C ASP A 6 2.73 -16.31 -4.04
N ILE A 7 3.92 -16.21 -3.38
CA ILE A 7 4.88 -15.14 -3.63
C ILE A 7 5.35 -15.17 -5.08
N ASP A 8 5.80 -16.34 -5.57
CA ASP A 8 6.33 -16.50 -6.93
C ASP A 8 5.25 -16.16 -7.97
N PHE A 9 3.99 -16.50 -7.70
CA PHE A 9 2.87 -16.13 -8.55
C PHE A 9 2.54 -14.63 -8.47
N ALA A 10 2.49 -14.03 -7.28
CA ALA A 10 2.27 -12.59 -7.11
C ALA A 10 3.36 -11.75 -7.82
N LEU A 11 4.62 -12.20 -7.77
CA LEU A 11 5.71 -11.58 -8.53
C LEU A 11 5.53 -11.72 -10.05
N THR A 12 4.94 -12.84 -10.51
CA THR A 12 4.59 -13.02 -11.92
C THR A 12 3.47 -12.07 -12.35
N LEU A 13 2.45 -11.90 -11.51
CA LEU A 13 1.39 -10.91 -11.71
C LEU A 13 1.98 -9.50 -11.81
N ALA A 14 2.88 -9.14 -10.88
CA ALA A 14 3.55 -7.84 -10.89
C ALA A 14 4.38 -7.60 -12.18
N ASN A 15 5.06 -8.63 -12.72
CA ASN A 15 5.76 -8.50 -14.00
C ASN A 15 4.80 -8.21 -15.17
N THR A 16 3.62 -8.84 -15.15
CA THR A 16 2.59 -8.59 -16.16
C THR A 16 2.01 -7.19 -16.03
N ALA A 17 1.72 -6.76 -14.79
CA ALA A 17 1.24 -5.42 -14.51
C ALA A 17 2.25 -4.35 -14.96
N ASP A 18 3.52 -4.52 -14.62
CA ASP A 18 4.59 -3.60 -15.03
C ASP A 18 4.65 -3.43 -16.55
N ALA A 19 4.50 -4.51 -17.32
CA ALA A 19 4.53 -4.43 -18.79
C ALA A 19 3.35 -3.62 -19.35
N ILE A 20 2.14 -3.80 -18.78
CA ILE A 20 0.93 -3.10 -19.21
C ILE A 20 1.00 -1.61 -18.80
N THR A 21 1.32 -1.34 -17.54
CA THR A 21 1.29 0.01 -17.00
C THR A 21 2.41 0.88 -17.55
N MET A 22 3.63 0.33 -17.75
CA MET A 22 4.75 1.06 -18.36
C MET A 22 4.53 1.36 -19.84
N ASP A 23 3.82 0.52 -20.60
CA ASP A 23 3.45 0.80 -21.99
C ASP A 23 2.50 2.02 -22.09
N ARG A 24 1.73 2.27 -21.04
CA ARG A 24 0.75 3.37 -21.00
C ARG A 24 1.23 4.59 -20.22
N PHE A 25 2.25 4.46 -19.37
CA PHE A 25 2.80 5.58 -18.61
C PHE A 25 3.41 6.63 -19.57
N GLU A 26 2.98 7.89 -19.46
CA GLU A 26 3.34 8.99 -20.36
C GLU A 26 2.96 8.77 -21.84
N ALA A 27 2.06 7.81 -22.14
CA ALA A 27 1.58 7.62 -23.51
C ALA A 27 0.76 8.83 -23.97
N THR A 28 1.02 9.28 -25.19
CA THR A 28 0.36 10.49 -25.76
C THR A 28 -1.12 10.27 -26.07
N ASP A 29 -1.55 9.02 -26.14
CA ASP A 29 -2.94 8.58 -26.39
C ASP A 29 -3.58 7.94 -25.15
N LEU A 30 -3.03 8.19 -23.95
CA LEU A 30 -3.60 7.70 -22.70
C LEU A 30 -5.04 8.21 -22.55
N ASN A 31 -5.98 7.27 -22.41
CA ASN A 31 -7.38 7.62 -22.21
C ASN A 31 -7.69 7.67 -20.72
N VAL A 32 -8.10 8.84 -20.24
CA VAL A 32 -8.43 9.09 -18.83
C VAL A 32 -9.89 9.48 -18.71
N SER A 33 -10.59 8.86 -17.77
CA SER A 33 -11.97 9.19 -17.39
C SER A 33 -12.07 9.46 -15.88
N SER A 34 -13.22 9.96 -15.44
CA SER A 34 -13.48 10.17 -14.01
C SER A 34 -14.45 9.13 -13.49
N LYS A 35 -14.14 8.56 -12.32
CA LYS A 35 -15.07 7.72 -11.55
C LYS A 35 -16.22 8.57 -10.97
N PRO A 36 -17.30 7.98 -10.44
CA PRO A 36 -18.40 8.72 -9.82
C PRO A 36 -17.97 9.62 -8.64
N ASP A 37 -16.90 9.26 -7.94
CA ASP A 37 -16.28 10.03 -6.85
C ASP A 37 -15.31 11.11 -7.34
N MET A 38 -15.24 11.34 -8.67
CA MET A 38 -14.35 12.30 -9.34
C MET A 38 -12.86 11.93 -9.32
N THR A 39 -12.47 10.76 -8.85
CA THR A 39 -11.10 10.27 -9.00
C THR A 39 -10.83 9.86 -10.45
N PRO A 40 -9.60 10.03 -10.96
CA PRO A 40 -9.24 9.60 -12.30
C PRO A 40 -9.10 8.07 -12.38
N VAL A 41 -9.43 7.52 -13.54
CA VAL A 41 -9.12 6.16 -13.96
C VAL A 41 -8.61 6.20 -15.39
N SER A 42 -7.55 5.46 -15.69
CA SER A 42 -7.03 5.35 -17.05
C SER A 42 -7.37 3.99 -17.69
N ASP A 43 -7.17 3.90 -19.00
CA ASP A 43 -7.29 2.62 -19.71
C ASP A 43 -6.24 1.60 -19.24
N ALA A 44 -5.13 2.06 -18.66
CA ALA A 44 -4.10 1.23 -18.06
C ALA A 44 -4.61 0.50 -16.80
N ASP A 45 -5.32 1.21 -15.90
CA ASP A 45 -5.92 0.65 -14.68
C ASP A 45 -6.84 -0.53 -15.06
N VAL A 46 -7.78 -0.26 -15.97
CA VAL A 46 -8.78 -1.24 -16.43
C VAL A 46 -8.14 -2.43 -17.14
N ALA A 47 -7.17 -2.20 -18.02
CA ALA A 47 -6.47 -3.26 -18.75
C ALA A 47 -5.62 -4.13 -17.82
N CYS A 48 -4.92 -3.51 -16.88
CA CYS A 48 -4.09 -4.18 -15.89
C CYS A 48 -4.95 -5.08 -14.99
N GLU A 49 -5.98 -4.56 -14.34
CA GLU A 49 -6.81 -5.38 -13.45
C GLU A 49 -7.50 -6.54 -14.18
N ARG A 50 -7.99 -6.31 -15.41
CA ARG A 50 -8.61 -7.37 -16.23
C ARG A 50 -7.63 -8.52 -16.48
N GLU A 51 -6.38 -8.22 -16.83
CA GLU A 51 -5.39 -9.26 -17.11
C GLU A 51 -4.96 -9.98 -15.83
N LEU A 52 -4.76 -9.26 -14.72
CA LEU A 52 -4.42 -9.89 -13.44
C LEU A 52 -5.54 -10.84 -12.98
N ARG A 53 -6.81 -10.42 -13.08
CA ARG A 53 -7.99 -11.29 -12.78
C ARG A 53 -7.99 -12.54 -13.65
N ARG A 54 -7.72 -12.41 -14.94
CA ARG A 54 -7.65 -13.55 -15.88
C ARG A 54 -6.59 -14.56 -15.43
N LEU A 55 -5.39 -14.10 -15.10
CA LEU A 55 -4.30 -14.95 -14.65
C LEU A 55 -4.59 -15.63 -13.31
N ILE A 56 -5.16 -14.90 -12.35
CA ILE A 56 -5.55 -15.45 -11.04
C ILE A 56 -6.62 -16.53 -11.23
N THR A 57 -7.69 -16.26 -11.98
CA THR A 57 -8.75 -17.24 -12.23
C THR A 57 -8.22 -18.49 -12.94
N GLN A 58 -7.26 -18.34 -13.85
CA GLN A 58 -6.63 -19.47 -14.52
C GLN A 58 -5.80 -20.35 -13.58
N GLN A 59 -5.04 -19.73 -12.67
CA GLN A 59 -4.11 -20.43 -11.76
C GLN A 59 -4.81 -20.92 -10.51
N TYR A 60 -5.75 -20.14 -9.97
CA TYR A 60 -6.48 -20.39 -8.72
C TYR A 60 -7.99 -20.18 -8.93
N PRO A 61 -8.67 -21.12 -9.62
CA PRO A 61 -10.08 -20.94 -10.04
C PRO A 61 -11.08 -20.87 -8.86
N ASN A 62 -10.66 -21.25 -7.66
CA ASN A 62 -11.49 -21.22 -6.46
C ASN A 62 -11.20 -20.02 -5.55
N ASP A 63 -10.18 -19.21 -5.85
CA ASP A 63 -9.86 -18.01 -5.08
C ASP A 63 -10.79 -16.87 -5.53
N THR A 64 -11.22 -16.04 -4.57
CA THR A 64 -11.99 -14.83 -4.87
C THR A 64 -11.04 -13.66 -5.18
N ILE A 65 -11.56 -12.63 -5.85
CA ILE A 65 -10.77 -11.46 -6.25
C ILE A 65 -11.55 -10.19 -5.92
N VAL A 66 -10.91 -9.27 -5.21
CA VAL A 66 -11.39 -7.90 -5.00
C VAL A 66 -10.38 -6.95 -5.62
N GLY A 67 -10.83 -6.03 -6.42
CA GLY A 67 -9.98 -5.02 -7.04
C GLY A 67 -10.65 -3.65 -7.06
N GLU A 68 -9.86 -2.63 -7.29
CA GLU A 68 -10.32 -1.25 -7.31
C GLU A 68 -11.31 -0.97 -8.44
N GLU A 69 -11.07 -1.51 -9.66
CA GLU A 69 -11.80 -1.14 -10.85
C GLU A 69 -13.04 -1.99 -11.10
N PHE A 70 -12.97 -3.29 -10.80
CA PHE A 70 -14.08 -4.23 -11.03
C PHE A 70 -14.74 -4.70 -9.72
N GLY A 71 -14.29 -4.18 -8.56
CA GLY A 71 -14.86 -4.56 -7.26
C GLY A 71 -14.67 -6.03 -6.92
N GLY A 72 -15.62 -6.59 -6.22
CA GLY A 72 -15.68 -7.97 -5.74
C GLY A 72 -16.25 -8.06 -4.34
N ASP A 73 -16.67 -9.25 -3.91
CA ASP A 73 -17.20 -9.46 -2.56
C ASP A 73 -16.06 -9.73 -1.57
N ALA A 74 -15.93 -8.85 -0.58
CA ALA A 74 -14.96 -8.99 0.52
C ALA A 74 -15.56 -9.83 1.66
N GLU A 75 -15.82 -11.11 1.41
CA GLU A 75 -16.36 -12.02 2.44
C GLU A 75 -15.34 -12.42 3.51
N PHE A 76 -14.04 -12.13 3.28
CA PHE A 76 -12.91 -12.47 4.17
C PHE A 76 -12.86 -13.94 4.60
N ALA A 77 -13.37 -14.85 3.78
CA ALA A 77 -13.33 -16.29 3.97
C ALA A 77 -12.48 -16.96 2.89
N GLY A 78 -11.67 -17.93 3.27
CA GLY A 78 -10.80 -18.66 2.35
C GLY A 78 -9.69 -17.80 1.77
N ARG A 79 -9.34 -18.05 0.51
CA ARG A 79 -8.26 -17.34 -0.21
C ARG A 79 -8.84 -16.24 -1.09
N GLN A 80 -8.31 -15.03 -0.94
CA GLN A 80 -8.79 -13.86 -1.65
C GLN A 80 -7.62 -12.99 -2.13
N TRP A 81 -7.57 -12.72 -3.42
CA TRP A 81 -6.62 -11.80 -4.02
C TRP A 81 -7.18 -10.38 -3.99
N ILE A 82 -6.37 -9.44 -3.52
CA ILE A 82 -6.69 -8.02 -3.48
C ILE A 82 -5.77 -7.31 -4.45
N ILE A 83 -6.33 -6.47 -5.34
CA ILE A 83 -5.59 -5.82 -6.42
C ILE A 83 -5.93 -4.34 -6.47
N ASP A 84 -4.89 -3.51 -6.51
CA ASP A 84 -4.93 -2.16 -7.05
C ASP A 84 -3.99 -2.11 -8.26
N PRO A 85 -4.51 -1.91 -9.46
CA PRO A 85 -3.67 -1.87 -10.67
C PRO A 85 -2.70 -0.71 -10.69
N ILE A 86 -3.10 0.49 -10.21
CA ILE A 86 -2.26 1.69 -10.19
C ILE A 86 -2.60 2.55 -8.96
N ASP A 87 -2.06 2.20 -7.80
CA ASP A 87 -2.05 3.12 -6.66
C ASP A 87 -1.27 4.40 -7.02
N GLY A 88 -1.88 5.55 -6.74
CA GLY A 88 -1.35 6.82 -7.19
C GLY A 88 -1.76 7.19 -8.63
N THR A 89 -2.97 6.87 -9.08
CA THR A 89 -3.50 7.19 -10.43
C THR A 89 -3.37 8.68 -10.78
N LYS A 90 -3.52 9.58 -9.78
CA LYS A 90 -3.30 11.03 -9.99
C LYS A 90 -1.86 11.35 -10.42
N ASN A 91 -0.89 10.63 -9.88
CA ASN A 91 0.52 10.74 -10.27
C ASN A 91 0.73 10.16 -11.68
N PHE A 92 0.20 8.95 -11.91
CA PHE A 92 0.30 8.27 -13.20
C PHE A 92 -0.18 9.15 -14.36
N VAL A 93 -1.38 9.71 -14.29
CA VAL A 93 -1.95 10.54 -15.35
C VAL A 93 -1.23 11.89 -15.55
N ARG A 94 -0.39 12.29 -14.59
CA ARG A 94 0.42 13.52 -14.66
C ARG A 94 1.88 13.26 -15.03
N GLY A 95 2.28 12.02 -15.31
CA GLY A 95 3.66 11.64 -15.61
C GLY A 95 4.60 11.71 -14.39
N VAL A 96 4.05 11.70 -13.15
CA VAL A 96 4.86 11.62 -11.93
C VAL A 96 5.17 10.15 -11.65
N PRO A 97 6.45 9.73 -11.51
CA PRO A 97 6.82 8.31 -11.46
C PRO A 97 6.53 7.61 -10.11
N VAL A 98 5.77 8.25 -9.22
CA VAL A 98 5.40 7.71 -7.90
C VAL A 98 4.00 7.10 -7.98
N TRP A 99 3.94 5.88 -8.48
CA TRP A 99 2.76 5.02 -8.59
C TRP A 99 3.20 3.56 -8.54
N ALA A 100 2.29 2.64 -8.19
CA ALA A 100 2.61 1.22 -8.09
C ALA A 100 1.40 0.33 -8.36
N THR A 101 1.64 -0.89 -8.85
CA THR A 101 0.65 -1.96 -8.76
C THR A 101 0.77 -2.64 -7.39
N LEU A 102 -0.36 -2.80 -6.71
CA LEU A 102 -0.47 -3.41 -5.40
C LEU A 102 -1.20 -4.74 -5.50
N ILE A 103 -0.59 -5.81 -4.98
CA ILE A 103 -1.15 -7.17 -5.04
C ILE A 103 -1.02 -7.80 -3.65
N ALA A 104 -2.11 -8.29 -3.10
CA ALA A 104 -2.08 -9.08 -1.87
C ALA A 104 -2.87 -10.38 -1.99
N LEU A 105 -2.49 -11.38 -1.20
CA LEU A 105 -3.29 -12.56 -0.90
C LEU A 105 -3.71 -12.50 0.56
N LEU A 106 -5.02 -12.55 0.80
CA LEU A 106 -5.59 -12.76 2.12
C LEU A 106 -5.97 -14.24 2.27
N VAL A 107 -5.79 -14.78 3.46
CA VAL A 107 -6.31 -16.09 3.87
C VAL A 107 -7.17 -15.87 5.10
N ASP A 108 -8.46 -16.18 5.01
CA ASP A 108 -9.45 -15.92 6.06
C ASP A 108 -9.40 -14.48 6.59
N GLY A 109 -9.30 -13.52 5.65
CA GLY A 109 -9.24 -12.08 5.94
C GLY A 109 -7.89 -11.57 6.43
N ILE A 110 -6.89 -12.43 6.61
CA ILE A 110 -5.56 -12.04 7.09
C ILE A 110 -4.61 -11.88 5.90
N PRO A 111 -4.02 -10.71 5.65
CA PRO A 111 -3.02 -10.53 4.62
C PRO A 111 -1.80 -11.40 4.85
N THR A 112 -1.49 -12.28 3.90
CA THR A 112 -0.42 -13.28 4.03
C THR A 112 0.72 -13.09 3.02
N VAL A 113 0.42 -12.53 1.85
CA VAL A 113 1.39 -12.15 0.82
C VAL A 113 1.10 -10.74 0.36
N GLY A 114 2.14 -9.94 0.16
CA GLY A 114 2.04 -8.60 -0.41
C GLY A 114 3.17 -8.36 -1.41
N VAL A 115 2.84 -7.78 -2.56
CA VAL A 115 3.78 -7.31 -3.58
C VAL A 115 3.38 -5.90 -3.99
N ILE A 116 4.35 -5.00 -4.01
CA ILE A 116 4.23 -3.61 -4.43
C ILE A 116 5.24 -3.40 -5.55
N SER A 117 4.80 -3.11 -6.77
CA SER A 117 5.68 -2.90 -7.91
C SER A 117 5.55 -1.48 -8.45
N ALA A 118 6.65 -0.71 -8.33
CA ALA A 118 6.76 0.66 -8.84
C ALA A 118 7.79 0.71 -9.98
N PRO A 119 7.42 0.28 -11.20
CA PRO A 119 8.37 0.11 -12.30
C PRO A 119 8.98 1.41 -12.76
N ALA A 120 8.25 2.53 -12.74
CA ALA A 120 8.78 3.85 -13.07
C ALA A 120 9.87 4.33 -12.11
N LEU A 121 9.89 3.84 -10.86
CA LEU A 121 10.96 4.07 -9.89
C LEU A 121 12.06 3.00 -9.97
N GLY A 122 11.91 1.95 -10.78
CA GLY A 122 12.80 0.78 -10.81
C GLY A 122 12.82 0.03 -9.47
N ARG A 123 11.72 0.02 -8.73
CA ARG A 123 11.62 -0.55 -7.38
C ARG A 123 10.48 -1.56 -7.27
N ARG A 124 10.69 -2.56 -6.44
CA ARG A 124 9.66 -3.53 -6.04
C ARG A 124 9.88 -3.96 -4.61
N TRP A 125 8.80 -4.10 -3.86
CA TRP A 125 8.81 -4.63 -2.49
C TRP A 125 7.89 -5.84 -2.42
N TRP A 126 8.24 -6.80 -1.55
CA TRP A 126 7.40 -7.94 -1.28
C TRP A 126 7.65 -8.51 0.11
N ALA A 127 6.64 -9.11 0.65
CA ALA A 127 6.70 -9.84 1.91
C ALA A 127 5.68 -10.99 1.91
N ALA A 128 5.91 -11.96 2.77
CA ALA A 128 4.90 -12.94 3.15
C ALA A 128 5.09 -13.36 4.59
N THR A 129 4.01 -13.76 5.24
CA THR A 129 3.99 -14.17 6.65
C THR A 129 5.08 -15.17 6.97
N GLY A 130 5.97 -14.80 7.90
CA GLY A 130 7.10 -15.60 8.36
C GLY A 130 8.31 -15.63 7.42
N HIS A 131 8.31 -14.87 6.32
CA HIS A 131 9.44 -14.82 5.37
C HIS A 131 10.29 -13.57 5.53
N GLY A 132 9.76 -12.52 6.17
CA GLY A 132 10.32 -11.18 6.24
C GLY A 132 10.00 -10.36 5.00
N ALA A 133 10.44 -9.11 5.02
CA ALA A 133 10.22 -8.13 3.96
C ALA A 133 11.48 -7.92 3.11
N PHE A 134 11.29 -7.72 1.83
CA PHE A 134 12.36 -7.55 0.85
C PHE A 134 12.07 -6.37 -0.07
N ARG A 135 13.13 -5.79 -0.60
CA ARG A 135 13.10 -4.75 -1.64
C ARG A 135 14.07 -5.11 -2.76
N SER A 136 13.68 -4.88 -4.00
CA SER A 136 14.56 -4.84 -5.17
C SER A 136 14.65 -3.42 -5.72
N VAL A 137 15.85 -2.97 -6.03
CA VAL A 137 16.11 -1.72 -6.75
C VAL A 137 17.07 -2.07 -7.89
N ASN A 138 16.65 -1.80 -9.12
CA ASN A 138 17.42 -2.15 -10.31
C ASN A 138 17.93 -3.60 -10.27
N ASN A 139 17.05 -4.55 -9.92
CA ASN A 139 17.33 -5.99 -9.80
C ASN A 139 18.29 -6.38 -8.65
N VAL A 140 18.63 -5.46 -7.74
CA VAL A 140 19.41 -5.78 -6.54
C VAL A 140 18.47 -5.97 -5.36
N THR A 141 18.30 -7.20 -4.90
CA THR A 141 17.43 -7.56 -3.79
C THR A 141 18.12 -7.43 -2.44
N LYS A 142 17.42 -6.85 -1.48
CA LYS A 142 17.84 -6.78 -0.07
C LYS A 142 16.68 -7.12 0.85
N LYS A 143 16.96 -7.79 1.97
CA LYS A 143 16.04 -7.87 3.09
C LYS A 143 15.98 -6.49 3.78
N ILE A 144 14.79 -6.04 4.13
CA ILE A 144 14.55 -4.73 4.75
C ILE A 144 13.97 -4.90 6.15
N ARG A 145 14.08 -3.84 6.94
CA ARG A 145 13.50 -3.72 8.28
C ARG A 145 13.23 -2.26 8.60
N VAL A 146 12.28 -2.03 9.47
CA VAL A 146 11.96 -0.71 10.03
C VAL A 146 13.12 -0.10 10.82
N SER A 147 13.04 1.19 11.10
CA SER A 147 14.02 1.93 11.89
C SER A 147 14.00 1.56 13.39
N ASN A 148 15.00 2.04 14.13
CA ASN A 148 15.07 1.91 15.59
C ASN A 148 14.84 3.28 16.31
N ILE A 149 14.23 4.27 15.64
CA ILE A 149 13.89 5.56 16.24
C ILE A 149 12.80 5.37 17.29
N SER A 150 13.02 5.88 18.50
CA SER A 150 12.13 5.67 19.66
C SER A 150 11.52 6.94 20.24
N SER A 151 11.83 8.12 19.67
CA SER A 151 11.22 9.39 20.09
C SER A 151 10.73 10.18 18.88
N LEU A 152 9.60 10.88 19.04
CA LEU A 152 8.99 11.69 17.96
C LEU A 152 9.92 12.79 17.47
N GLU A 153 10.64 13.47 18.37
CA GLU A 153 11.57 14.53 18.03
C GLU A 153 12.72 14.12 17.08
N ASN A 154 12.95 12.82 16.90
CA ASN A 154 13.92 12.25 15.97
C ASN A 154 13.24 11.52 14.78
N ALA A 155 11.91 11.44 14.77
CA ALA A 155 11.16 10.69 13.80
C ALA A 155 10.88 11.49 12.53
N SER A 156 10.81 10.78 11.41
CA SER A 156 10.30 11.28 10.13
C SER A 156 8.90 10.74 9.89
N ILE A 157 7.96 11.63 9.54
CA ILE A 157 6.59 11.29 9.18
C ILE A 157 6.32 11.56 7.70
N SER A 158 5.55 10.69 7.04
CA SER A 158 5.06 10.85 5.67
C SER A 158 3.54 10.73 5.60
N PHE A 159 2.94 11.39 4.62
CA PHE A 159 1.50 11.43 4.38
C PHE A 159 1.22 11.71 2.89
N SER A 160 -0.03 11.52 2.44
CA SER A 160 -0.45 11.81 1.07
C SER A 160 -1.15 13.16 0.96
N SER A 161 -2.20 13.41 1.76
CA SER A 161 -3.03 14.60 1.67
C SER A 161 -3.44 15.11 3.06
N LEU A 162 -3.74 16.40 3.16
CA LEU A 162 -4.30 17.00 4.38
C LEU A 162 -5.84 17.03 4.38
N GLU A 163 -6.47 16.74 3.26
CA GLU A 163 -7.92 16.89 3.09
C GLU A 163 -8.72 15.92 3.96
N GLY A 164 -8.39 14.65 3.94
CA GLY A 164 -9.07 13.63 4.75
C GLY A 164 -8.99 13.90 6.26
N TRP A 165 -7.87 14.44 6.75
CA TRP A 165 -7.74 14.88 8.15
C TRP A 165 -8.70 16.02 8.51
N GLN A 166 -8.95 16.94 7.56
CA GLN A 166 -9.93 18.02 7.71
C GLN A 166 -11.34 17.46 7.76
N GLN A 167 -11.68 16.50 6.90
CA GLN A 167 -13.00 15.88 6.84
C GLN A 167 -13.31 15.08 8.11
N LEU A 168 -12.32 14.40 8.69
CA LEU A 168 -12.45 13.72 9.98
C LEU A 168 -12.46 14.68 11.19
N GLY A 169 -12.17 15.97 10.99
CA GLY A 169 -12.14 16.96 12.07
C GLY A 169 -10.95 16.82 13.04
N ILE A 170 -9.91 16.08 12.66
CA ILE A 170 -8.70 15.85 13.48
C ILE A 170 -7.42 16.42 12.86
N ARG A 171 -7.56 17.33 11.90
CA ARG A 171 -6.41 17.95 11.23
C ARG A 171 -5.45 18.63 12.22
N ASP A 172 -5.97 19.34 13.21
CA ASP A 172 -5.12 20.03 14.20
C ASP A 172 -4.29 19.04 15.02
N ARG A 173 -4.85 17.87 15.35
CA ARG A 173 -4.14 16.78 16.04
C ARG A 173 -3.04 16.19 15.14
N PHE A 174 -3.31 16.03 13.85
CA PHE A 174 -2.31 15.60 12.86
C PHE A 174 -1.18 16.64 12.74
N LEU A 175 -1.51 17.92 12.65
CA LEU A 175 -0.51 19.00 12.59
C LEU A 175 0.34 19.04 13.87
N GLN A 176 -0.28 18.87 15.06
CA GLN A 176 0.46 18.78 16.32
C GLN A 176 1.46 17.61 16.30
N LEU A 177 1.07 16.43 15.80
CA LEU A 177 2.00 15.31 15.62
C LEU A 177 3.14 15.68 14.68
N THR A 178 2.88 16.42 13.59
CA THR A 178 3.95 16.84 12.66
C THR A 178 4.89 17.85 13.28
N ASP A 179 4.39 18.74 14.15
CA ASP A 179 5.21 19.74 14.87
C ASP A 179 6.13 19.08 15.90
N ASP A 180 5.70 17.94 16.48
CA ASP A 180 6.48 17.18 17.48
C ASP A 180 7.48 16.21 16.82
N THR A 181 7.50 16.11 15.47
CA THR A 181 8.45 15.25 14.73
C THR A 181 9.60 16.05 14.13
N TRP A 182 10.77 15.39 13.97
CA TRP A 182 11.93 16.00 13.32
C TRP A 182 11.68 16.45 11.89
N ARG A 183 10.88 15.62 11.13
CA ARG A 183 10.77 15.84 9.69
C ARG A 183 9.43 15.38 9.16
N LEU A 184 8.76 16.27 8.40
CA LEU A 184 7.56 15.98 7.61
C LEU A 184 7.90 15.95 6.12
N ARG A 185 7.40 14.94 5.38
CA ARG A 185 7.44 14.88 3.91
C ARG A 185 6.19 14.21 3.37
N GLY A 186 5.62 14.76 2.29
CA GLY A 186 4.56 14.16 1.51
C GLY A 186 5.14 13.30 0.40
N PHE A 187 5.52 12.06 0.70
CA PHE A 187 5.92 11.10 -0.34
C PHE A 187 4.72 10.50 -1.05
N GLY A 188 3.64 10.32 -0.30
CA GLY A 188 2.33 9.94 -0.77
C GLY A 188 2.13 8.45 -1.02
N ASP A 189 0.88 8.09 -0.99
CA ASP A 189 0.33 6.81 -1.41
C ASP A 189 1.15 5.62 -0.85
N PHE A 190 1.28 4.52 -1.59
CA PHE A 190 2.05 3.33 -1.21
C PHE A 190 3.48 3.64 -0.73
N PHE A 191 4.10 4.68 -1.31
CA PHE A 191 5.54 4.91 -1.12
C PHE A 191 5.87 5.32 0.32
N SER A 192 4.97 6.03 1.00
CA SER A 192 5.11 6.35 2.43
C SER A 192 5.32 5.08 3.27
N TYR A 193 4.50 4.07 3.05
CA TYR A 193 4.54 2.80 3.79
C TYR A 193 5.75 1.94 3.41
N CYS A 194 6.12 1.92 2.14
CA CYS A 194 7.35 1.26 1.69
C CYS A 194 8.59 1.85 2.36
N LEU A 195 8.64 3.18 2.53
CA LEU A 195 9.74 3.85 3.22
C LEU A 195 9.75 3.54 4.72
N VAL A 196 8.58 3.34 5.36
CA VAL A 196 8.51 2.86 6.75
C VAL A 196 9.11 1.46 6.84
N ALA A 197 8.72 0.54 5.97
CA ALA A 197 9.26 -0.82 5.93
C ALA A 197 10.78 -0.87 5.67
N GLU A 198 11.34 0.12 4.95
CA GLU A 198 12.78 0.28 4.72
C GLU A 198 13.53 0.93 5.89
N GLY A 199 12.83 1.50 6.87
CA GLY A 199 13.40 2.29 7.95
C GLY A 199 13.91 3.67 7.53
N ALA A 200 13.46 4.18 6.39
CA ALA A 200 13.82 5.51 5.86
C ALA A 200 12.85 6.60 6.34
N VAL A 201 11.65 6.20 6.75
CA VAL A 201 10.61 6.99 7.41
C VAL A 201 10.15 6.18 8.62
N ASP A 202 9.66 6.82 9.66
CA ASP A 202 9.29 6.15 10.91
C ASP A 202 7.78 6.01 11.11
N ILE A 203 7.02 6.91 10.48
CA ILE A 203 5.56 7.03 10.60
C ILE A 203 4.97 7.34 9.24
N ALA A 204 3.94 6.57 8.83
CA ALA A 204 3.02 6.92 7.76
C ALA A 204 1.60 6.80 8.28
N ALA A 205 0.72 7.75 7.92
CA ALA A 205 -0.66 7.72 8.37
C ALA A 205 -1.58 8.35 7.33
N GLU A 206 -2.76 7.72 7.16
CA GLU A 206 -3.82 8.19 6.28
C GLU A 206 -5.19 8.01 6.90
N PRO A 207 -6.05 9.04 6.80
CA PRO A 207 -7.35 9.06 7.46
C PRO A 207 -8.41 8.27 6.71
N GLU A 208 -8.25 8.09 5.39
CA GLU A 208 -9.22 7.45 4.51
C GLU A 208 -8.49 6.72 3.38
N VAL A 209 -8.60 5.41 3.34
CA VAL A 209 -7.95 4.51 2.38
C VAL A 209 -8.72 3.20 2.24
N SER A 210 -8.63 2.58 1.09
CA SER A 210 -9.33 1.34 0.78
C SER A 210 -8.50 0.10 1.11
N LEU A 211 -9.15 -1.06 1.13
CA LEU A 211 -8.48 -2.35 1.40
C LEU A 211 -7.40 -2.66 0.36
N TRP A 212 -7.63 -2.34 -0.91
CA TRP A 212 -6.70 -2.63 -2.00
C TRP A 212 -5.41 -1.80 -1.91
N ASP A 213 -5.48 -0.58 -1.34
CA ASP A 213 -4.30 0.24 -1.04
C ASP A 213 -3.49 -0.38 0.11
N LEU A 214 -4.17 -0.90 1.14
CA LEU A 214 -3.57 -1.24 2.43
C LEU A 214 -3.09 -2.68 2.56
N ALA A 215 -3.77 -3.64 1.94
CA ALA A 215 -3.52 -5.06 2.19
C ALA A 215 -2.06 -5.49 1.95
N PRO A 216 -1.40 -5.16 0.82
CA PRO A 216 -0.01 -5.52 0.61
C PRO A 216 0.96 -4.73 1.51
N LEU A 217 0.61 -3.49 1.86
CA LEU A 217 1.42 -2.62 2.71
C LEU A 217 1.43 -3.10 4.16
N ALA A 218 0.30 -3.62 4.65
CA ALA A 218 0.19 -4.19 6.00
C ALA A 218 1.14 -5.38 6.18
N VAL A 219 1.17 -6.31 5.21
CA VAL A 219 2.12 -7.44 5.23
C VAL A 219 3.56 -6.94 5.18
N LEU A 220 3.86 -5.99 4.29
CA LEU A 220 5.22 -5.48 4.11
C LEU A 220 5.76 -4.85 5.39
N VAL A 221 4.99 -3.96 6.01
CA VAL A 221 5.40 -3.25 7.24
C VAL A 221 5.53 -4.22 8.41
N THR A 222 4.58 -5.14 8.58
CA THR A 222 4.60 -6.11 9.67
C THR A 222 5.80 -7.07 9.55
N GLU A 223 6.05 -7.61 8.37
CA GLU A 223 7.19 -8.51 8.11
C GLU A 223 8.55 -7.79 8.14
N ALA A 224 8.55 -6.46 7.99
CA ALA A 224 9.73 -5.62 8.25
C ALA A 224 9.97 -5.35 9.75
N GLY A 225 9.06 -5.80 10.64
CA GLY A 225 9.13 -5.62 12.10
C GLY A 225 8.44 -4.35 12.60
N GLY A 226 7.65 -3.69 11.77
CA GLY A 226 6.80 -2.55 12.13
C GLY A 226 5.44 -2.96 12.68
N ARG A 227 4.59 -1.96 12.94
CA ARG A 227 3.19 -2.13 13.31
C ARG A 227 2.29 -1.38 12.36
N PHE A 228 1.14 -2.01 12.03
CA PHE A 228 0.16 -1.49 11.09
C PHE A 228 -1.25 -1.65 11.68
N THR A 229 -1.96 -0.53 11.86
CA THR A 229 -3.33 -0.52 12.39
C THR A 229 -4.19 0.51 11.66
N SER A 230 -5.50 0.45 11.88
CA SER A 230 -6.38 1.59 11.63
C SER A 230 -6.15 2.73 12.65
N LEU A 231 -6.79 3.88 12.46
CA LEU A 231 -6.81 4.97 13.45
C LEU A 231 -7.47 4.55 14.78
N SER A 232 -8.36 3.55 14.76
CA SER A 232 -8.96 2.98 15.97
C SER A 232 -8.08 1.94 16.68
N GLY A 233 -6.86 1.71 16.19
CA GLY A 233 -5.92 0.75 16.79
C GLY A 233 -6.18 -0.70 16.44
N VAL A 234 -7.08 -1.01 15.51
CA VAL A 234 -7.34 -2.37 15.02
C VAL A 234 -6.20 -2.79 14.09
N ASP A 235 -5.55 -3.90 14.40
CA ASP A 235 -4.44 -4.42 13.59
C ASP A 235 -4.90 -4.85 12.19
N GLY A 236 -4.05 -4.60 11.18
CA GLY A 236 -4.28 -4.97 9.79
C GLY A 236 -4.89 -3.87 8.92
N PRO A 237 -5.29 -4.19 7.66
CA PRO A 237 -5.70 -3.23 6.65
C PRO A 237 -7.20 -2.90 6.70
N HIS A 238 -7.91 -3.42 7.69
CA HIS A 238 -9.36 -3.23 7.82
C HIS A 238 -9.67 -1.94 8.59
N GLY A 239 -10.76 -1.27 8.25
CA GLY A 239 -11.22 -0.08 8.99
C GLY A 239 -11.08 1.25 8.25
N GLY A 240 -10.66 1.25 6.97
CA GLY A 240 -10.73 2.42 6.08
C GLY A 240 -9.75 3.54 6.42
N SER A 241 -8.77 3.30 7.29
CA SER A 241 -7.72 4.23 7.68
C SER A 241 -6.45 3.48 8.05
N ALA A 242 -5.30 4.14 8.11
CA ALA A 242 -4.04 3.49 8.40
C ALA A 242 -3.09 4.32 9.25
N ILE A 243 -2.38 3.63 10.16
CA ILE A 243 -1.16 4.07 10.83
C ILE A 243 -0.13 2.95 10.67
N ALA A 244 0.97 3.25 10.00
CA ALA A 244 2.13 2.38 9.92
C ALA A 244 3.32 3.03 10.63
N THR A 245 4.02 2.27 11.46
CA THR A 245 5.18 2.77 12.18
C THR A 245 6.27 1.72 12.28
N ASN A 246 7.43 2.11 12.80
CA ASN A 246 8.50 1.19 13.17
C ASN A 246 8.19 0.33 14.43
N GLY A 247 6.96 0.41 14.98
CA GLY A 247 6.52 -0.30 16.17
C GLY A 247 6.83 0.44 17.48
N LEU A 248 7.97 1.09 17.59
CA LEU A 248 8.40 1.81 18.82
C LEU A 248 7.58 3.09 19.07
N LEU A 249 7.11 3.72 18.00
CA LEU A 249 6.37 4.99 18.05
C LEU A 249 4.84 4.79 18.00
N HIS A 250 4.35 3.57 17.75
CA HIS A 250 2.96 3.31 17.38
C HIS A 250 1.95 3.82 18.41
N ASP A 251 2.13 3.47 19.67
CA ASP A 251 1.22 3.89 20.73
C ASP A 251 1.28 5.41 20.99
N GLN A 252 2.43 6.04 20.70
CA GLN A 252 2.53 7.52 20.75
C GLN A 252 1.69 8.14 19.63
N VAL A 253 1.80 7.63 18.40
CA VAL A 253 1.03 8.12 17.24
C VAL A 253 -0.47 7.91 17.45
N LEU A 254 -0.89 6.76 17.99
CA LEU A 254 -2.29 6.49 18.31
C LEU A 254 -2.88 7.49 19.31
N ARG A 255 -2.10 8.00 20.27
CA ARG A 255 -2.58 9.07 21.18
C ARG A 255 -2.90 10.38 20.47
N TYR A 256 -2.21 10.69 19.37
CA TYR A 256 -2.53 11.86 18.54
C TYR A 256 -3.72 11.60 17.62
N LEU A 257 -3.73 10.48 16.92
CA LEU A 257 -4.62 10.26 15.79
C LEU A 257 -5.81 9.34 16.09
N GLY A 258 -5.73 8.54 17.13
CA GLY A 258 -6.79 7.62 17.55
C GLY A 258 -8.05 8.32 18.07
N PRO A 259 -9.12 7.58 18.38
CA PRO A 259 -10.31 8.11 19.01
C PRO A 259 -9.96 8.87 20.30
N ALA A 260 -10.69 9.96 20.60
CA ALA A 260 -10.60 10.59 21.91
C ALA A 260 -11.16 9.63 22.96
N GLU A 261 -10.44 9.47 24.07
CA GLU A 261 -10.90 8.71 25.25
C GLU A 261 -12.16 9.34 25.85
#